data_478613322156ffcacd333ff0d4f076e0
#
_entry.id   478613322156ffcacd333ff0d4f076e0
#
_cell.length_a   1.000
_cell.length_b   1.000
_cell.length_c   1.000
_cell.angle_alpha   90.00
_cell.angle_beta   90.00
_cell.angle_gamma   90.00
#
_symmetry.space_group_name_H-M   'P 1'
#
loop_
_entity.id
_entity.type
_entity.pdbx_description
1 polymer ?
#
loop_
_entity_poly.entity_id
_entity_poly.type
_entity_poly.pdbx_seq_one_letter_code
_entity_poly.pdbx_strand_id
1 'polypeptide(L)'
;MKRRLVITAGAAVLPLGACGFIGDGGEGDGETVKFWLSGDANQGGGFQAMADKYFEETGVTVDIDDIPYDDFNTRLRNAAQADGLPDLARVTAIDPIWMDRLEDLGGVASEHGVMESLLAENRDGEVPAFLTDLTAVGLYVNKTLFDQAGVAYPTAPDGLWTWDGFISAVKEVKAATGARYGLVMDPSSHRLRSLMYQFGSDGFVLGDDCRYTTDEAATAALEFFASINDDDVMPRSVWVSGDDPNALFKSGQVAAYYSGSWQVADFQDNIADFEWASALMPAQTRRATNLGGGYMVVYKGDKAQTALDFVNWLFTAENYTEICEISGFLPVVQGLDVDYGAAQASFDLYNEEIAASDDVSSAQERTALEMVYAGRTAGGDADPLKDEAVKLANGEQDVPTAIANIIASLDENITCE
;
A
#
# COMPACT_ATOMS: atom_id res chain seq x y z
N MET A 1 -33.17 -55.65 24.65
CA MET A 1 -32.70 -56.79 23.86
C MET A 1 -31.27 -56.45 23.35
N LYS A 2 -30.31 -57.18 23.89
CA LYS A 2 -28.90 -57.11 23.54
C LYS A 2 -28.63 -57.95 22.31
N ARG A 3 -27.93 -57.44 21.29
CA ARG A 3 -27.21 -58.29 20.34
C ARG A 3 -25.80 -57.80 20.16
N ARG A 4 -24.89 -58.63 20.65
CA ARG A 4 -23.43 -58.52 20.38
C ARG A 4 -23.18 -59.07 18.97
N LEU A 5 -22.29 -58.41 18.23
CA LEU A 5 -21.70 -58.99 17.03
C LEU A 5 -20.19 -59.17 17.24
N VAL A 6 -19.72 -60.33 16.91
CA VAL A 6 -18.39 -60.88 17.12
C VAL A 6 -17.50 -60.45 15.94
N ILE A 7 -16.31 -60.02 16.27
CA ILE A 7 -15.24 -59.72 15.31
C ILE A 7 -14.44 -60.99 15.07
N THR A 8 -14.33 -61.42 13.83
CA THR A 8 -13.39 -62.45 13.39
C THR A 8 -12.23 -61.79 12.65
N ALA A 9 -11.02 -61.97 13.18
CA ALA A 9 -9.78 -61.61 12.55
C ALA A 9 -9.39 -62.61 11.46
N GLY A 10 -9.14 -62.15 10.27
CA GLY A 10 -8.54 -62.94 9.20
C GLY A 10 -7.17 -62.36 8.82
N ALA A 11 -6.12 -63.13 9.08
CA ALA A 11 -4.78 -62.86 8.61
C ALA A 11 -4.64 -63.28 7.14
N ALA A 12 -4.15 -62.36 6.29
CA ALA A 12 -3.75 -62.71 4.93
C ALA A 12 -2.29 -62.30 4.72
N VAL A 13 -1.55 -63.34 4.31
CA VAL A 13 -0.11 -63.35 4.03
C VAL A 13 0.16 -62.69 2.67
N LEU A 14 1.16 -61.81 2.61
CA LEU A 14 1.70 -61.23 1.38
C LEU A 14 2.65 -62.20 0.67
N PRO A 15 2.70 -62.21 -0.67
CA PRO A 15 3.92 -62.63 -1.39
C PRO A 15 4.73 -61.41 -1.84
N LEU A 16 6.00 -61.42 -1.55
CA LEU A 16 7.05 -60.63 -2.21
C LEU A 16 7.13 -61.02 -3.68
N GLY A 17 6.97 -60.07 -4.54
CA GLY A 17 7.29 -60.15 -5.98
C GLY A 17 8.19 -59.01 -6.41
N ALA A 18 9.29 -59.35 -7.03
CA ALA A 18 10.43 -58.53 -7.34
C ALA A 18 10.23 -57.61 -8.56
N CYS A 19 10.98 -56.49 -8.52
CA CYS A 19 11.64 -55.75 -9.61
C CYS A 19 10.81 -55.45 -10.88
N GLY A 20 10.39 -54.19 -10.98
CA GLY A 20 10.19 -53.53 -12.25
C GLY A 20 10.86 -52.18 -12.17
N PHE A 21 11.97 -51.99 -12.86
CA PHE A 21 12.54 -50.71 -13.22
C PHE A 21 11.52 -49.96 -14.06
N ILE A 22 10.89 -48.96 -13.50
CA ILE A 22 10.18 -47.92 -14.27
C ILE A 22 11.07 -46.70 -14.20
N GLY A 23 11.45 -46.23 -15.39
CA GLY A 23 12.34 -45.13 -15.57
C GLY A 23 11.97 -43.89 -14.76
N ASP A 24 12.99 -43.35 -14.18
CA ASP A 24 13.06 -42.03 -13.68
C ASP A 24 12.70 -41.06 -14.84
N GLY A 25 11.46 -40.67 -14.90
CA GLY A 25 11.07 -39.45 -15.59
C GLY A 25 11.52 -38.34 -14.66
N GLY A 26 12.69 -37.82 -14.91
CA GLY A 26 13.18 -36.63 -14.22
C GLY A 26 12.13 -35.53 -14.38
N GLU A 27 11.28 -35.31 -13.39
CA GLU A 27 10.79 -34.01 -13.06
C GLU A 27 12.05 -33.23 -12.72
N GLY A 28 12.44 -32.31 -13.61
CA GLY A 28 13.51 -31.39 -13.33
C GLY A 28 13.19 -30.73 -12.00
N ASP A 29 14.10 -30.93 -11.05
CA ASP A 29 14.09 -30.25 -9.74
C ASP A 29 14.41 -28.78 -10.06
N GLY A 30 13.43 -28.07 -10.64
CA GLY A 30 13.51 -26.65 -10.95
C GLY A 30 13.73 -25.90 -9.64
N GLU A 31 14.70 -25.01 -9.63
CA GLU A 31 14.93 -24.15 -8.47
C GLU A 31 13.65 -23.36 -8.17
N THR A 32 13.23 -23.33 -6.90
CA THR A 32 12.02 -22.61 -6.47
C THR A 32 12.38 -21.55 -5.45
N VAL A 33 12.00 -20.31 -5.66
CA VAL A 33 12.08 -19.21 -4.69
C VAL A 33 10.71 -18.87 -4.14
N LYS A 34 10.63 -18.60 -2.83
CA LYS A 34 9.39 -18.22 -2.16
C LYS A 34 9.26 -16.71 -2.11
N PHE A 35 8.16 -16.21 -2.66
CA PHE A 35 7.86 -14.79 -2.71
C PHE A 35 6.58 -14.46 -1.91
N TRP A 36 6.70 -13.67 -0.84
CA TRP A 36 5.55 -13.20 -0.08
C TRP A 36 5.12 -11.81 -0.51
N LEU A 37 3.82 -11.68 -0.84
CA LEU A 37 3.20 -10.41 -1.22
C LEU A 37 2.25 -9.93 -0.13
N SER A 38 2.34 -8.65 0.21
CA SER A 38 1.45 -8.03 1.20
C SER A 38 0.18 -7.48 0.55
N GLY A 39 -0.96 -7.86 1.10
CA GLY A 39 -2.26 -7.29 0.73
C GLY A 39 -2.65 -7.58 -0.72
N ASP A 40 -3.15 -6.54 -1.38
CA ASP A 40 -3.68 -6.63 -2.74
C ASP A 40 -2.61 -6.45 -3.84
N ALA A 41 -1.35 -6.69 -3.52
CA ALA A 41 -0.22 -6.45 -4.43
C ALA A 41 -0.30 -7.25 -5.74
N ASN A 42 -0.97 -8.41 -5.72
CA ASN A 42 -1.18 -9.23 -6.90
C ASN A 42 -2.55 -9.02 -7.56
N GLN A 43 -3.28 -7.96 -7.20
CA GLN A 43 -4.49 -7.60 -7.93
C GLN A 43 -4.16 -7.37 -9.40
N GLY A 44 -5.03 -7.85 -10.31
CA GLY A 44 -4.73 -7.88 -11.73
C GLY A 44 -3.77 -9.00 -12.16
N GLY A 45 -3.14 -9.71 -11.22
CA GLY A 45 -2.30 -10.88 -11.51
C GLY A 45 -0.90 -10.56 -12.06
N GLY A 46 -0.42 -9.31 -11.93
CA GLY A 46 0.86 -8.91 -12.53
C GLY A 46 2.07 -9.68 -12.00
N PHE A 47 2.18 -9.85 -10.66
CA PHE A 47 3.27 -10.65 -10.11
C PHE A 47 3.18 -12.12 -10.52
N GLN A 48 1.99 -12.70 -10.60
CA GLN A 48 1.82 -14.06 -11.08
C GLN A 48 2.20 -14.19 -12.56
N ALA A 49 1.78 -13.25 -13.39
CA ALA A 49 2.14 -13.22 -14.81
C ALA A 49 3.67 -13.15 -15.01
N MET A 50 4.36 -12.32 -14.20
CA MET A 50 5.82 -12.23 -14.23
C MET A 50 6.49 -13.49 -13.69
N ALA A 51 5.95 -14.13 -12.67
CA ALA A 51 6.45 -15.41 -12.17
C ALA A 51 6.36 -16.52 -13.23
N ASP A 52 5.21 -16.60 -13.92
CA ASP A 52 4.98 -17.56 -15.00
C ASP A 52 5.92 -17.32 -16.18
N LYS A 53 6.08 -16.04 -16.60
CA LYS A 53 7.02 -15.65 -17.66
C LYS A 53 8.47 -15.96 -17.30
N TYR A 54 8.89 -15.69 -16.06
CA TYR A 54 10.23 -16.02 -15.59
C TYR A 54 10.49 -17.52 -15.59
N PHE A 55 9.49 -18.33 -15.20
CA PHE A 55 9.58 -19.78 -15.30
C PHE A 55 9.73 -20.25 -16.75
N GLU A 56 8.98 -19.69 -17.69
CA GLU A 56 9.08 -20.05 -19.10
C GLU A 56 10.49 -19.75 -19.68
N GLU A 57 11.10 -18.66 -19.23
CA GLU A 57 12.43 -18.24 -19.71
C GLU A 57 13.60 -18.96 -19.03
N THR A 58 13.48 -19.28 -17.73
CA THR A 58 14.61 -19.73 -16.92
C THR A 58 14.46 -21.13 -16.33
N GLY A 59 13.22 -21.62 -16.23
CA GLY A 59 12.89 -22.87 -15.52
C GLY A 59 12.87 -22.72 -14.00
N VAL A 60 13.06 -21.51 -13.45
CA VAL A 60 12.95 -21.22 -12.01
C VAL A 60 11.51 -20.91 -11.64
N THR A 61 10.99 -21.60 -10.61
CA THR A 61 9.65 -21.34 -10.09
C THR A 61 9.69 -20.22 -9.04
N VAL A 62 8.84 -19.21 -9.20
CA VAL A 62 8.58 -18.19 -8.17
C VAL A 62 7.24 -18.54 -7.51
N ASP A 63 7.31 -19.10 -6.29
CA ASP A 63 6.15 -19.57 -5.51
C ASP A 63 5.59 -18.39 -4.70
N ILE A 64 4.47 -17.83 -5.15
CA ILE A 64 3.85 -16.64 -4.58
C ILE A 64 2.86 -17.03 -3.48
N ASP A 65 2.99 -16.36 -2.31
CA ASP A 65 2.05 -16.46 -1.19
C ASP A 65 1.46 -15.06 -0.91
N ASP A 66 0.20 -14.85 -1.31
CA ASP A 66 -0.54 -13.62 -1.04
C ASP A 66 -1.05 -13.61 0.40
N ILE A 67 -0.59 -12.66 1.20
CA ILE A 67 -0.91 -12.56 2.62
C ILE A 67 -1.73 -11.29 2.86
N PRO A 68 -2.90 -11.39 3.53
CA PRO A 68 -3.72 -10.21 3.86
C PRO A 68 -2.89 -9.10 4.53
N TYR A 69 -3.16 -7.86 4.14
CA TYR A 69 -2.40 -6.69 4.59
C TYR A 69 -2.26 -6.61 6.12
N ASP A 70 -3.36 -6.82 6.85
CA ASP A 70 -3.38 -6.73 8.31
C ASP A 70 -2.60 -7.85 9.01
N ASP A 71 -2.42 -9.00 8.34
CA ASP A 71 -1.72 -10.18 8.90
C ASP A 71 -0.23 -10.21 8.52
N PHE A 72 0.17 -9.49 7.48
CA PHE A 72 1.48 -9.61 6.84
C PHE A 72 2.64 -9.40 7.78
N ASN A 73 2.67 -8.25 8.48
CA ASN A 73 3.77 -7.90 9.38
C ASN A 73 3.89 -8.88 10.55
N THR A 74 2.75 -9.31 11.11
CA THR A 74 2.73 -10.31 12.18
C THR A 74 3.30 -11.65 11.69
N ARG A 75 2.90 -12.10 10.50
CA ARG A 75 3.39 -13.35 9.90
C ARG A 75 4.89 -13.27 9.62
N LEU A 76 5.36 -12.14 9.09
CA LEU A 76 6.78 -11.94 8.77
C LEU A 76 7.65 -11.92 10.04
N ARG A 77 7.21 -11.25 11.11
CA ARG A 77 7.89 -11.28 12.42
C ARG A 77 7.98 -12.69 13.01
N ASN A 78 6.88 -13.44 12.94
CA ASN A 78 6.87 -14.82 13.41
C ASN A 78 7.82 -15.70 12.59
N ALA A 79 7.88 -15.52 11.27
CA ALA A 79 8.81 -16.21 10.41
C ALA A 79 10.26 -15.85 10.73
N ALA A 80 10.55 -14.57 10.98
CA ALA A 80 11.89 -14.11 11.38
C ALA A 80 12.36 -14.76 12.69
N GLN A 81 11.45 -14.91 13.67
CA GLN A 81 11.75 -15.56 14.95
C GLN A 81 11.95 -17.07 14.83
N ALA A 82 11.31 -17.69 13.84
CA ALA A 82 11.38 -19.13 13.59
C ALA A 82 12.44 -19.54 12.55
N ASP A 83 13.28 -18.60 12.06
CA ASP A 83 14.23 -18.78 10.95
C ASP A 83 13.56 -19.33 9.66
N GLY A 84 12.31 -18.89 9.41
CA GLY A 84 11.47 -19.33 8.31
C GLY A 84 11.04 -18.20 7.37
N LEU A 85 11.87 -17.15 7.22
CA LEU A 85 11.63 -16.07 6.24
C LEU A 85 11.52 -16.62 4.82
N PRO A 86 10.73 -15.99 3.93
CA PRO A 86 10.75 -16.31 2.50
C PRO A 86 12.10 -15.94 1.88
N ASP A 87 12.30 -16.26 0.61
CA ASP A 87 13.53 -15.86 -0.11
C ASP A 87 13.47 -14.38 -0.53
N LEU A 88 12.28 -13.90 -0.88
CA LEU A 88 12.02 -12.46 -1.12
C LEU A 88 10.60 -12.09 -0.69
N ALA A 89 10.36 -10.80 -0.52
CA ALA A 89 9.03 -10.29 -0.17
C ALA A 89 8.81 -8.86 -0.71
N ARG A 90 7.52 -8.54 -0.96
CA ARG A 90 7.05 -7.16 -1.07
C ARG A 90 6.40 -6.77 0.26
N VAL A 91 7.11 -5.96 1.03
CA VAL A 91 6.73 -5.60 2.40
C VAL A 91 6.16 -4.19 2.47
N THR A 92 5.33 -3.92 3.48
CA THR A 92 4.73 -2.59 3.69
C THR A 92 5.61 -1.65 4.51
N ALA A 93 6.56 -2.20 5.27
CA ALA A 93 7.52 -1.46 6.07
C ALA A 93 8.72 -2.34 6.36
N ILE A 94 9.87 -1.73 6.67
CA ILE A 94 11.08 -2.41 7.11
C ILE A 94 11.05 -2.54 8.63
N ASP A 95 11.23 -3.76 9.15
CA ASP A 95 11.22 -4.04 10.58
C ASP A 95 12.63 -4.43 11.07
N PRO A 96 13.12 -3.82 12.16
CA PRO A 96 14.44 -4.12 12.72
C PRO A 96 14.69 -5.60 13.02
N ILE A 97 13.65 -6.40 13.30
CA ILE A 97 13.78 -7.82 13.65
C ILE A 97 14.38 -8.67 12.53
N TRP A 98 14.26 -8.25 11.29
CA TRP A 98 14.76 -8.97 10.11
C TRP A 98 15.62 -8.11 9.17
N MET A 99 15.78 -6.82 9.45
CA MET A 99 16.53 -5.88 8.62
C MET A 99 17.97 -6.34 8.34
N ASP A 100 18.68 -6.87 9.35
CA ASP A 100 20.06 -7.36 9.21
C ASP A 100 20.17 -8.60 8.30
N ARG A 101 19.03 -9.20 7.93
CA ARG A 101 18.96 -10.38 7.05
C ARG A 101 18.71 -10.02 5.59
N LEU A 102 18.72 -8.74 5.22
CA LEU A 102 18.47 -8.28 3.86
C LEU A 102 19.76 -8.27 3.03
N GLU A 103 19.63 -8.62 1.76
CA GLU A 103 20.65 -8.41 0.73
C GLU A 103 20.66 -6.95 0.27
N ASP A 104 21.79 -6.53 -0.32
CA ASP A 104 21.91 -5.22 -0.95
C ASP A 104 21.28 -5.23 -2.34
N LEU A 105 20.32 -4.37 -2.58
CA LEU A 105 19.64 -4.16 -3.86
C LEU A 105 20.15 -2.92 -4.62
N GLY A 106 21.19 -2.24 -4.13
CA GLY A 106 21.72 -1.01 -4.72
C GLY A 106 22.18 -1.20 -6.15
N GLY A 107 22.75 -2.39 -6.46
CA GLY A 107 23.16 -2.76 -7.82
C GLY A 107 21.95 -2.80 -8.77
N VAL A 108 20.86 -3.46 -8.38
CA VAL A 108 19.62 -3.54 -9.17
C VAL A 108 19.00 -2.16 -9.35
N ALA A 109 18.88 -1.39 -8.25
CA ALA A 109 18.30 -0.05 -8.30
C ALA A 109 19.06 0.88 -9.29
N SER A 110 20.39 0.82 -9.25
CA SER A 110 21.25 1.63 -10.14
C SER A 110 21.19 1.18 -11.59
N GLU A 111 21.22 -0.14 -11.85
CA GLU A 111 21.21 -0.71 -13.21
C GLU A 111 19.92 -0.36 -13.95
N HIS A 112 18.77 -0.39 -13.25
CA HIS A 112 17.48 -0.19 -13.85
C HIS A 112 16.91 1.24 -13.69
N GLY A 113 17.66 2.16 -13.08
CA GLY A 113 17.26 3.57 -12.98
C GLY A 113 16.08 3.81 -12.04
N VAL A 114 16.04 3.09 -10.92
CA VAL A 114 15.11 3.40 -9.82
C VAL A 114 15.38 4.83 -9.33
N MET A 115 14.32 5.60 -9.08
CA MET A 115 14.42 7.01 -8.69
C MET A 115 15.23 7.18 -7.40
N GLU A 116 16.34 7.93 -7.46
CA GLU A 116 17.22 8.18 -6.29
C GLU A 116 16.48 8.80 -5.10
N SER A 117 15.45 9.61 -5.34
CA SER A 117 14.62 10.21 -4.28
C SER A 117 13.84 9.18 -3.44
N LEU A 118 13.71 7.95 -3.93
CA LEU A 118 13.03 6.84 -3.27
C LEU A 118 13.99 5.87 -2.57
N LEU A 119 15.29 6.07 -2.69
CA LEU A 119 16.31 5.21 -2.11
C LEU A 119 16.77 5.75 -0.75
N ALA A 120 17.02 4.82 0.16
CA ALA A 120 17.68 5.08 1.44
C ALA A 120 18.81 4.07 1.64
N GLU A 121 19.98 4.56 2.06
CA GLU A 121 21.14 3.74 2.36
C GLU A 121 21.19 3.42 3.85
N ASN A 122 21.67 2.20 4.17
CA ASN A 122 22.02 1.84 5.53
C ASN A 122 23.40 2.43 5.93
N ARG A 123 23.87 2.13 7.14
CA ARG A 123 25.16 2.64 7.66
C ARG A 123 26.38 2.17 6.86
N ASP A 124 26.25 1.09 6.10
CA ASP A 124 27.32 0.50 5.29
C ASP A 124 27.29 1.00 3.83
N GLY A 125 26.32 1.87 3.49
CA GLY A 125 26.12 2.41 2.14
C GLY A 125 25.41 1.43 1.21
N GLU A 126 24.71 0.42 1.76
CA GLU A 126 23.91 -0.52 1.00
C GLU A 126 22.46 -0.02 0.93
N VAL A 127 21.71 -0.44 -0.08
CA VAL A 127 20.27 -0.21 -0.26
C VAL A 127 19.54 -1.53 0.00
N PRO A 128 19.14 -1.83 1.26
CA PRO A 128 18.52 -3.11 1.60
C PRO A 128 17.12 -3.31 1.01
N ALA A 129 16.47 -2.22 0.62
CA ALA A 129 15.12 -2.23 0.05
C ALA A 129 14.88 -1.02 -0.83
N PHE A 130 14.03 -1.16 -1.83
CA PHE A 130 13.46 -0.04 -2.58
C PHE A 130 12.00 -0.33 -2.95
N LEU A 131 11.23 0.73 -3.25
CA LEU A 131 9.83 0.57 -3.61
C LEU A 131 9.68 -0.24 -4.90
N THR A 132 8.80 -1.24 -4.88
CA THR A 132 8.47 -2.06 -6.05
C THR A 132 7.57 -1.28 -7.01
N ASP A 133 6.74 -0.41 -6.47
CA ASP A 133 5.74 0.39 -7.15
C ASP A 133 5.47 1.66 -6.34
N LEU A 134 5.02 2.70 -7.00
CA LEU A 134 4.46 3.87 -6.32
C LEU A 134 2.94 3.74 -6.19
N THR A 135 2.45 4.15 -5.06
CA THR A 135 1.04 4.48 -4.86
C THR A 135 0.92 5.94 -4.47
N ALA A 136 -0.10 6.60 -4.95
CA ALA A 136 -0.41 7.98 -4.60
C ALA A 136 -1.83 8.05 -4.04
N VAL A 137 -2.02 8.85 -2.99
CA VAL A 137 -3.36 9.21 -2.51
C VAL A 137 -4.07 10.01 -3.58
N GLY A 138 -5.37 9.77 -3.75
CA GLY A 138 -6.15 10.43 -4.80
C GLY A 138 -7.65 10.44 -4.50
N LEU A 139 -8.37 11.11 -5.37
CA LEU A 139 -9.79 11.35 -5.24
C LEU A 139 -10.56 10.69 -6.39
N TYR A 140 -11.61 9.97 -6.02
CA TYR A 140 -12.62 9.45 -6.94
C TYR A 140 -13.94 10.14 -6.76
N VAL A 141 -14.69 10.31 -7.85
CA VAL A 141 -16.05 10.81 -7.84
C VAL A 141 -16.99 9.80 -8.49
N ASN A 142 -18.19 9.68 -7.94
CA ASN A 142 -19.28 9.01 -8.63
C ASN A 142 -19.80 9.95 -9.73
N LYS A 143 -19.25 9.76 -10.95
CA LYS A 143 -19.53 10.62 -12.10
C LYS A 143 -21.02 10.69 -12.40
N THR A 144 -21.73 9.57 -12.26
CA THR A 144 -23.18 9.53 -12.47
C THR A 144 -23.92 10.50 -11.55
N LEU A 145 -23.56 10.56 -10.25
CA LEU A 145 -24.16 11.47 -9.29
C LEU A 145 -23.79 12.93 -9.58
N PHE A 146 -22.52 13.19 -9.92
CA PHE A 146 -22.06 14.54 -10.28
C PHE A 146 -22.76 15.06 -11.54
N ASP A 147 -22.88 14.25 -12.59
CA ASP A 147 -23.59 14.60 -13.81
C ASP A 147 -25.08 14.84 -13.55
N GLN A 148 -25.73 14.01 -12.72
CA GLN A 148 -27.12 14.17 -12.32
C GLN A 148 -27.35 15.47 -11.55
N ALA A 149 -26.40 15.87 -10.70
CA ALA A 149 -26.45 17.11 -9.94
C ALA A 149 -26.07 18.34 -10.78
N GLY A 150 -25.42 18.16 -11.93
CA GLY A 150 -24.88 19.25 -12.74
C GLY A 150 -23.66 19.93 -12.11
N VAL A 151 -22.94 19.22 -11.22
CA VAL A 151 -21.74 19.70 -10.54
C VAL A 151 -20.50 19.21 -11.28
N ALA A 152 -19.63 20.14 -11.67
CA ALA A 152 -18.37 19.78 -12.31
C ALA A 152 -17.31 19.38 -11.25
N TYR A 153 -16.36 18.51 -11.67
CA TYR A 153 -15.20 18.13 -10.86
C TYR A 153 -13.90 18.39 -11.63
N PRO A 154 -12.77 18.70 -10.92
CA PRO A 154 -11.52 19.09 -11.59
C PRO A 154 -10.81 17.87 -12.21
N THR A 155 -10.55 17.95 -13.52
CA THR A 155 -9.70 17.03 -14.28
C THR A 155 -8.48 17.72 -14.89
N ALA A 156 -8.28 18.98 -14.57
CA ALA A 156 -7.15 19.80 -14.99
C ALA A 156 -6.83 20.81 -13.86
N PRO A 157 -5.59 21.33 -13.79
CA PRO A 157 -5.19 22.29 -12.75
C PRO A 157 -6.04 23.56 -12.69
N ASP A 158 -6.61 23.98 -13.81
CA ASP A 158 -7.53 25.11 -13.86
C ASP A 158 -8.88 24.71 -13.23
N GLY A 159 -9.21 25.29 -12.09
CA GLY A 159 -10.48 25.03 -11.38
C GLY A 159 -10.37 24.01 -10.24
N LEU A 160 -9.18 23.79 -9.71
CA LEU A 160 -9.00 23.00 -8.49
C LEU A 160 -9.90 23.49 -7.36
N TRP A 161 -10.45 22.55 -6.61
CA TRP A 161 -11.17 22.86 -5.38
C TRP A 161 -10.20 23.25 -4.24
N THR A 162 -10.64 24.16 -3.40
CA THR A 162 -10.21 24.16 -2.00
C THR A 162 -10.97 23.03 -1.27
N TRP A 163 -10.52 22.65 -0.07
CA TRP A 163 -11.24 21.67 0.74
C TRP A 163 -12.68 22.13 1.05
N ASP A 164 -12.90 23.41 1.37
CA ASP A 164 -14.25 23.95 1.58
C ASP A 164 -15.09 23.91 0.30
N GLY A 165 -14.49 24.19 -0.86
CA GLY A 165 -15.13 24.08 -2.15
C GLY A 165 -15.55 22.64 -2.47
N PHE A 166 -14.67 21.68 -2.20
CA PHE A 166 -14.95 20.26 -2.38
C PHE A 166 -16.10 19.79 -1.47
N ILE A 167 -16.05 20.13 -0.17
CA ILE A 167 -17.14 19.77 0.74
C ILE A 167 -18.47 20.39 0.31
N SER A 168 -18.45 21.63 -0.19
CA SER A 168 -19.66 22.27 -0.74
C SER A 168 -20.17 21.51 -1.96
N ALA A 169 -19.31 21.10 -2.88
CA ALA A 169 -19.67 20.34 -4.07
C ALA A 169 -20.30 18.99 -3.72
N VAL A 170 -19.69 18.19 -2.82
CA VAL A 170 -20.26 16.89 -2.44
C VAL A 170 -21.57 17.01 -1.66
N LYS A 171 -21.77 18.08 -0.87
CA LYS A 171 -23.07 18.39 -0.24
C LYS A 171 -24.14 18.75 -1.27
N GLU A 172 -23.80 19.50 -2.31
CA GLU A 172 -24.70 19.83 -3.41
C GLU A 172 -25.09 18.57 -4.17
N VAL A 173 -24.13 17.71 -4.55
CA VAL A 173 -24.38 16.41 -5.20
C VAL A 173 -25.30 15.56 -4.32
N LYS A 174 -25.00 15.41 -3.04
CA LYS A 174 -25.83 14.65 -2.10
C LYS A 174 -27.27 15.18 -2.05
N ALA A 175 -27.44 16.49 -1.94
CA ALA A 175 -28.76 17.12 -1.85
C ALA A 175 -29.59 16.94 -3.14
N ALA A 176 -28.94 17.03 -4.30
CA ALA A 176 -29.60 16.91 -5.60
C ALA A 176 -29.98 15.47 -5.95
N THR A 177 -29.17 14.48 -5.52
CA THR A 177 -29.31 13.07 -5.95
C THR A 177 -29.89 12.15 -4.89
N GLY A 178 -29.88 12.56 -3.62
CA GLY A 178 -30.27 11.72 -2.49
C GLY A 178 -29.16 10.70 -2.11
N ALA A 179 -27.93 10.90 -2.51
CA ALA A 179 -26.79 10.10 -2.06
C ALA A 179 -26.74 10.05 -0.54
N ARG A 180 -26.31 8.93 0.02
CA ARG A 180 -26.30 8.72 1.46
C ARG A 180 -25.21 9.56 2.14
N TYR A 181 -24.01 9.62 1.52
CA TYR A 181 -22.87 10.37 2.04
C TYR A 181 -22.24 11.21 0.92
N GLY A 182 -21.63 12.33 1.31
CA GLY A 182 -20.84 13.17 0.39
C GLY A 182 -19.46 12.58 0.11
N LEU A 183 -18.84 12.00 1.12
CA LEU A 183 -17.47 11.52 1.08
C LEU A 183 -17.32 10.25 1.91
N VAL A 184 -16.44 9.35 1.47
CA VAL A 184 -15.77 8.36 2.33
C VAL A 184 -14.25 8.51 2.16
N MET A 185 -13.51 8.10 3.19
CA MET A 185 -12.04 8.17 3.21
C MET A 185 -11.50 6.90 3.84
N ASP A 186 -10.47 6.28 3.25
CA ASP A 186 -9.80 5.14 3.89
C ASP A 186 -9.27 5.53 5.28
N PRO A 187 -9.50 4.72 6.30
CA PRO A 187 -9.01 4.99 7.65
C PRO A 187 -7.50 4.67 7.76
N SER A 188 -6.67 5.60 7.30
CA SER A 188 -5.22 5.44 7.22
C SER A 188 -4.48 6.75 7.46
N SER A 189 -3.34 6.68 8.15
CA SER A 189 -2.44 7.81 8.35
C SER A 189 -1.95 8.42 7.03
N HIS A 190 -1.82 7.64 5.95
CA HIS A 190 -1.42 8.14 4.64
C HIS A 190 -2.41 9.19 4.09
N ARG A 191 -3.74 9.02 4.31
CA ARG A 191 -4.75 10.00 3.89
C ARG A 191 -4.67 11.26 4.75
N LEU A 192 -4.43 11.08 6.05
CA LEU A 192 -4.25 12.21 6.97
C LEU A 192 -2.97 13.00 6.68
N ARG A 193 -1.87 12.31 6.35
CA ARG A 193 -0.63 12.97 5.92
C ARG A 193 -0.85 13.78 4.65
N SER A 194 -1.49 13.19 3.62
CA SER A 194 -1.83 13.93 2.40
C SER A 194 -2.68 15.17 2.70
N LEU A 195 -3.69 15.04 3.57
CA LEU A 195 -4.49 16.17 4.02
C LEU A 195 -3.64 17.25 4.71
N MET A 196 -2.77 16.86 5.65
CA MET A 196 -1.86 17.76 6.35
C MET A 196 -0.93 18.49 5.38
N TYR A 197 -0.36 17.78 4.39
CA TYR A 197 0.49 18.36 3.35
C TYR A 197 -0.27 19.40 2.52
N GLN A 198 -1.53 19.10 2.14
CA GLN A 198 -2.38 20.04 1.40
C GLN A 198 -2.72 21.29 2.20
N PHE A 199 -2.80 21.19 3.53
CA PHE A 199 -2.97 22.34 4.43
C PHE A 199 -1.66 23.14 4.61
N GLY A 200 -0.52 22.63 4.14
CA GLY A 200 0.78 23.29 4.17
C GLY A 200 1.70 22.81 5.29
N SER A 201 1.31 21.79 6.04
CA SER A 201 2.14 21.15 7.06
C SER A 201 3.12 20.15 6.44
N ASP A 202 4.28 19.97 7.06
CA ASP A 202 5.18 18.84 6.78
C ASP A 202 4.91 17.65 7.70
N GLY A 203 3.82 17.68 8.47
CA GLY A 203 3.41 16.61 9.36
C GLY A 203 4.08 16.66 10.73
N PHE A 204 4.49 15.50 11.22
CA PHE A 204 5.24 15.38 12.48
C PHE A 204 6.72 15.21 12.13
N VAL A 205 7.53 16.21 12.48
CA VAL A 205 8.95 16.30 12.10
C VAL A 205 9.82 16.09 13.32
N LEU A 206 10.83 15.23 13.18
CA LEU A 206 11.83 15.02 14.22
C LEU A 206 12.86 16.17 14.22
N GLY A 207 12.98 16.87 15.33
CA GLY A 207 13.98 17.92 15.53
C GLY A 207 15.36 17.38 15.91
N ASP A 208 16.38 18.26 15.83
CA ASP A 208 17.76 17.96 16.22
C ASP A 208 17.88 17.61 17.72
N ASP A 209 16.92 18.06 18.53
CA ASP A 209 16.83 17.77 19.96
C ASP A 209 16.18 16.41 20.27
N CYS A 210 15.95 15.60 19.21
CA CYS A 210 15.31 14.28 19.33
C CYS A 210 13.88 14.36 19.88
N ARG A 211 13.13 15.34 19.44
CA ARG A 211 11.72 15.50 19.76
C ARG A 211 10.92 15.71 18.48
N TYR A 212 9.78 15.08 18.41
CA TYR A 212 8.83 15.36 17.36
C TYR A 212 8.09 16.65 17.63
N THR A 213 7.88 17.40 16.57
CA THR A 213 7.08 18.63 16.59
C THR A 213 6.12 18.64 15.40
N THR A 214 5.12 19.48 15.47
CA THR A 214 4.24 19.79 14.35
C THR A 214 3.89 21.26 14.35
N ASP A 215 3.14 21.72 13.32
CA ASP A 215 2.82 23.12 13.09
C ASP A 215 1.30 23.42 13.20
N GLU A 216 0.94 24.69 13.05
CA GLU A 216 -0.46 25.12 13.08
C GLU A 216 -1.26 24.59 11.89
N ALA A 217 -0.63 24.31 10.74
CA ALA A 217 -1.29 23.77 9.57
C ALA A 217 -1.73 22.31 9.78
N ALA A 218 -0.92 21.50 10.51
CA ALA A 218 -1.33 20.18 10.95
C ALA A 218 -2.54 20.23 11.89
N THR A 219 -2.54 21.19 12.81
CA THR A 219 -3.70 21.41 13.70
C THR A 219 -4.95 21.72 12.89
N ALA A 220 -4.87 22.65 11.94
CA ALA A 220 -6.00 23.01 11.08
C ALA A 220 -6.48 21.84 10.21
N ALA A 221 -5.59 21.01 9.71
CA ALA A 221 -5.94 19.81 8.94
C ALA A 221 -6.70 18.79 9.80
N LEU A 222 -6.27 18.55 11.04
CA LEU A 222 -6.94 17.62 11.95
C LEU A 222 -8.27 18.17 12.46
N GLU A 223 -8.39 19.48 12.69
CA GLU A 223 -9.66 20.14 13.00
C GLU A 223 -10.65 20.00 11.83
N PHE A 224 -10.17 20.20 10.60
CA PHE A 224 -10.98 19.99 9.40
C PHE A 224 -11.44 18.53 9.31
N PHE A 225 -10.52 17.56 9.45
CA PHE A 225 -10.84 16.14 9.47
C PHE A 225 -11.92 15.80 10.50
N ALA A 226 -11.76 16.27 11.73
CA ALA A 226 -12.76 16.05 12.78
C ALA A 226 -14.14 16.64 12.41
N SER A 227 -14.16 17.82 11.77
CA SER A 227 -15.39 18.52 11.41
C SER A 227 -16.21 17.84 10.31
N ILE A 228 -15.59 17.10 9.40
CA ILE A 228 -16.27 16.39 8.31
C ILE A 228 -16.71 14.97 8.66
N ASN A 229 -16.25 14.42 9.81
CA ASN A 229 -16.72 13.15 10.37
C ASN A 229 -18.02 13.39 11.18
N ASP A 230 -19.08 13.83 10.52
CA ASP A 230 -20.30 14.32 11.14
C ASP A 230 -21.55 13.45 10.85
N ASP A 231 -21.35 12.30 10.16
CA ASP A 231 -22.39 11.39 9.65
C ASP A 231 -23.27 12.01 8.54
N ASP A 232 -23.05 13.27 8.17
CA ASP A 232 -23.70 13.92 7.03
C ASP A 232 -22.77 13.97 5.81
N VAL A 233 -21.55 14.47 5.96
CA VAL A 233 -20.54 14.47 4.91
C VAL A 233 -19.90 13.10 4.84
N MET A 234 -19.29 12.64 5.94
CA MET A 234 -18.57 11.38 6.03
C MET A 234 -19.05 10.54 7.20
N PRO A 235 -19.32 9.24 7.01
CA PRO A 235 -19.77 8.37 8.09
C PRO A 235 -18.64 8.10 9.08
N ARG A 236 -18.87 8.35 10.36
CA ARG A 236 -17.92 8.03 11.43
C ARG A 236 -17.61 6.55 11.52
N SER A 237 -18.55 5.70 11.12
CA SER A 237 -18.42 4.26 11.20
C SER A 237 -17.22 3.71 10.42
N VAL A 238 -16.78 4.38 9.37
CA VAL A 238 -15.56 4.02 8.63
C VAL A 238 -14.33 4.06 9.54
N TRP A 239 -14.17 5.13 10.33
CA TRP A 239 -13.03 5.28 11.23
C TRP A 239 -13.20 4.56 12.56
N VAL A 240 -14.42 4.53 13.10
CA VAL A 240 -14.72 4.08 14.48
C VAL A 240 -15.10 2.61 14.55
N SER A 241 -15.79 2.08 13.53
CA SER A 241 -16.37 0.73 13.55
C SER A 241 -15.86 -0.17 12.44
N GLY A 242 -15.01 0.33 11.55
CA GLY A 242 -14.40 -0.46 10.49
C GLY A 242 -15.35 -0.76 9.32
N ASP A 243 -16.36 0.09 9.06
CA ASP A 243 -17.14 -0.01 7.83
C ASP A 243 -16.20 0.17 6.63
N ASP A 244 -16.30 -0.70 5.64
CA ASP A 244 -15.46 -0.68 4.44
C ASP A 244 -15.82 0.50 3.51
N PRO A 245 -14.95 1.53 3.36
CA PRO A 245 -15.21 2.67 2.51
C PRO A 245 -15.25 2.32 1.01
N ASN A 246 -14.50 1.30 0.57
CA ASN A 246 -14.51 0.80 -0.79
C ASN A 246 -15.89 0.21 -1.12
N ALA A 247 -16.42 -0.67 -0.25
CA ALA A 247 -17.76 -1.23 -0.43
C ALA A 247 -18.85 -0.14 -0.38
N LEU A 248 -18.70 0.87 0.49
CA LEU A 248 -19.61 2.03 0.53
C LEU A 248 -19.60 2.81 -0.79
N PHE A 249 -18.44 3.11 -1.35
CA PHE A 249 -18.35 3.81 -2.63
C PHE A 249 -18.91 2.96 -3.78
N LYS A 250 -18.54 1.68 -3.86
CA LYS A 250 -19.05 0.72 -4.88
C LYS A 250 -20.56 0.50 -4.80
N SER A 251 -21.20 0.81 -3.66
CA SER A 251 -22.67 0.77 -3.56
C SER A 251 -23.40 1.85 -4.40
N GLY A 252 -22.67 2.82 -4.97
CA GLY A 252 -23.21 3.94 -5.74
C GLY A 252 -23.91 5.01 -4.89
N GLN A 253 -23.87 4.92 -3.55
CA GLN A 253 -24.58 5.84 -2.63
C GLN A 253 -23.69 6.94 -2.03
N VAL A 254 -22.43 7.04 -2.47
CA VAL A 254 -21.44 8.01 -2.00
C VAL A 254 -20.98 8.86 -3.17
N ALA A 255 -20.91 10.19 -2.98
CA ALA A 255 -20.54 11.10 -4.05
C ALA A 255 -19.04 11.06 -4.38
N ALA A 256 -18.18 10.95 -3.38
CA ALA A 256 -16.72 10.93 -3.57
C ALA A 256 -16.01 9.98 -2.61
N TYR A 257 -14.80 9.53 -3.02
CA TYR A 257 -13.96 8.64 -2.23
C TYR A 257 -12.50 9.11 -2.25
N TYR A 258 -11.97 9.43 -1.06
CA TYR A 258 -10.57 9.79 -0.86
C TYR A 258 -9.77 8.55 -0.50
N SER A 259 -9.04 8.02 -1.48
CA SER A 259 -8.33 6.75 -1.41
C SER A 259 -6.96 6.83 -2.09
N GLY A 260 -6.70 6.06 -3.15
CA GLY A 260 -5.45 6.12 -3.88
C GLY A 260 -5.44 5.26 -5.15
N SER A 261 -4.31 5.30 -5.88
CA SER A 261 -4.16 4.74 -7.23
C SER A 261 -4.50 3.26 -7.35
N TRP A 262 -4.32 2.48 -6.29
CA TRP A 262 -4.65 1.03 -6.25
C TRP A 262 -6.14 0.72 -6.49
N GLN A 263 -7.04 1.69 -6.32
CA GLN A 263 -8.47 1.47 -6.55
C GLN A 263 -8.84 1.48 -8.04
N VAL A 264 -7.99 1.98 -8.93
CA VAL A 264 -8.29 2.11 -10.35
C VAL A 264 -8.63 0.75 -10.96
N ALA A 265 -7.79 -0.26 -10.74
CA ALA A 265 -8.00 -1.61 -11.24
C ALA A 265 -9.27 -2.25 -10.63
N ASP A 266 -9.46 -2.12 -9.30
CA ASP A 266 -10.66 -2.64 -8.63
C ASP A 266 -11.94 -2.01 -9.18
N PHE A 267 -11.95 -0.70 -9.41
CA PHE A 267 -13.14 -0.01 -9.90
C PHE A 267 -13.45 -0.34 -11.36
N GLN A 268 -12.42 -0.54 -12.19
CA GLN A 268 -12.63 -0.99 -13.58
C GLN A 268 -13.31 -2.36 -13.63
N ASP A 269 -12.94 -3.26 -12.75
CA ASP A 269 -13.44 -4.63 -12.73
C ASP A 269 -14.77 -4.77 -11.99
N ASN A 270 -15.01 -3.95 -10.96
CA ASN A 270 -16.08 -4.19 -9.99
C ASN A 270 -17.17 -3.12 -9.93
N ILE A 271 -17.05 -2.00 -10.66
CA ILE A 271 -18.10 -0.99 -10.76
C ILE A 271 -18.73 -1.05 -12.16
N ALA A 272 -19.93 -1.66 -12.26
CA ALA A 272 -20.68 -1.75 -13.49
C ALA A 272 -22.00 -0.93 -13.47
N ASP A 273 -22.49 -0.55 -12.28
CA ASP A 273 -23.82 0.02 -12.09
C ASP A 273 -23.84 1.56 -12.24
N PHE A 274 -22.68 2.21 -12.20
CA PHE A 274 -22.55 3.67 -12.37
C PHE A 274 -21.19 4.03 -12.99
N GLU A 275 -21.09 5.24 -13.54
CA GLU A 275 -19.83 5.79 -14.04
C GLU A 275 -19.07 6.46 -12.89
N TRP A 276 -17.78 6.15 -12.78
CA TRP A 276 -16.85 6.81 -11.87
C TRP A 276 -15.72 7.51 -12.64
N ALA A 277 -15.00 8.41 -11.98
CA ALA A 277 -13.82 9.05 -12.52
C ALA A 277 -12.85 9.40 -11.41
N SER A 278 -11.55 9.45 -11.74
CA SER A 278 -10.57 10.13 -10.91
C SER A 278 -10.72 11.64 -11.06
N ALA A 279 -10.44 12.37 -10.00
CA ALA A 279 -10.43 13.83 -9.99
C ALA A 279 -9.15 14.33 -9.31
N LEU A 280 -8.68 15.53 -9.69
CA LEU A 280 -7.59 16.18 -8.96
C LEU A 280 -8.05 16.49 -7.53
N MET A 281 -7.13 16.29 -6.59
CA MET A 281 -7.42 16.50 -5.18
C MET A 281 -7.60 17.98 -4.84
N PRO A 282 -8.38 18.30 -3.79
CA PRO A 282 -8.45 19.66 -3.28
C PRO A 282 -7.07 20.16 -2.82
N ALA A 283 -6.79 21.43 -3.03
CA ALA A 283 -5.61 22.10 -2.54
C ALA A 283 -6.02 23.25 -1.61
N GLN A 284 -5.50 23.27 -0.38
CA GLN A 284 -5.79 24.36 0.56
C GLN A 284 -4.69 25.43 0.51
N THR A 285 -3.47 25.06 0.86
CA THR A 285 -2.27 25.94 0.83
C THR A 285 -1.36 25.56 -0.33
N ARG A 286 -1.22 24.26 -0.60
CA ARG A 286 -0.41 23.69 -1.69
C ARG A 286 -1.07 22.45 -2.26
N ARG A 287 -0.67 22.06 -3.46
CA ARG A 287 -0.96 20.73 -4.00
C ARG A 287 0.00 19.73 -3.35
N ALA A 288 -0.55 18.63 -2.90
CA ALA A 288 0.26 17.57 -2.33
C ALA A 288 -0.50 16.25 -2.33
N THR A 289 0.21 15.15 -2.55
CA THR A 289 -0.26 13.79 -2.29
C THR A 289 0.65 13.12 -1.26
N ASN A 290 0.22 12.00 -0.70
CA ASN A 290 1.11 11.11 0.01
C ASN A 290 1.49 9.97 -0.91
N LEU A 291 2.79 9.80 -1.12
CA LEU A 291 3.37 8.67 -1.83
C LEU A 291 3.57 7.50 -0.87
N GLY A 292 3.49 6.32 -1.40
CA GLY A 292 3.76 5.08 -0.70
C GLY A 292 4.00 3.97 -1.70
N GLY A 293 3.98 2.73 -1.24
CA GLY A 293 4.16 1.54 -2.07
C GLY A 293 4.57 0.36 -1.21
N GLY A 294 4.92 -0.75 -1.84
CA GLY A 294 5.55 -1.87 -1.18
C GLY A 294 7.03 -1.91 -1.47
N TYR A 295 7.82 -2.24 -0.48
CA TYR A 295 9.27 -2.38 -0.64
C TYR A 295 9.62 -3.80 -1.09
N MET A 296 10.41 -3.92 -2.17
CA MET A 296 11.07 -5.16 -2.52
C MET A 296 12.22 -5.40 -1.55
N VAL A 297 12.27 -6.60 -0.99
CA VAL A 297 13.36 -7.09 -0.16
C VAL A 297 13.75 -8.50 -0.56
N VAL A 298 15.04 -8.82 -0.48
CA VAL A 298 15.57 -10.17 -0.65
C VAL A 298 16.28 -10.58 0.65
N TYR A 299 15.96 -11.76 1.16
CA TYR A 299 16.54 -12.24 2.41
C TYR A 299 17.80 -13.06 2.14
N LYS A 300 18.82 -12.87 2.97
CA LYS A 300 20.06 -13.66 2.98
C LYS A 300 19.73 -15.13 3.22
N GLY A 301 20.25 -16.02 2.38
CA GLY A 301 20.02 -17.45 2.45
C GLY A 301 20.55 -18.19 1.24
N ASP A 302 20.31 -19.50 1.19
CA ASP A 302 20.84 -20.36 0.14
C ASP A 302 20.30 -20.02 -1.27
N LYS A 303 19.15 -19.34 -1.34
CA LYS A 303 18.48 -18.94 -2.58
C LYS A 303 18.54 -17.43 -2.86
N ALA A 304 19.31 -16.69 -2.07
CA ALA A 304 19.40 -15.23 -2.20
C ALA A 304 19.81 -14.81 -3.63
N GLN A 305 20.78 -15.49 -4.23
CA GLN A 305 21.21 -15.17 -5.59
C GLN A 305 20.09 -15.40 -6.62
N THR A 306 19.36 -16.51 -6.54
CA THR A 306 18.24 -16.79 -7.44
C THR A 306 17.10 -15.78 -7.28
N ALA A 307 16.84 -15.34 -6.03
CA ALA A 307 15.87 -14.26 -5.76
C ALA A 307 16.34 -12.91 -6.31
N LEU A 308 17.63 -12.57 -6.17
CA LEU A 308 18.24 -11.37 -6.77
C LEU A 308 18.16 -11.41 -8.30
N ASP A 309 18.42 -12.57 -8.93
CA ASP A 309 18.31 -12.74 -10.38
C ASP A 309 16.88 -12.50 -10.87
N PHE A 310 15.85 -12.98 -10.12
CA PHE A 310 14.45 -12.68 -10.41
C PHE A 310 14.15 -11.19 -10.28
N VAL A 311 14.57 -10.53 -9.19
CA VAL A 311 14.35 -9.10 -8.99
C VAL A 311 15.03 -8.29 -10.10
N ASN A 312 16.27 -8.62 -10.45
CA ASN A 312 17.01 -7.97 -11.53
C ASN A 312 16.28 -8.12 -12.89
N TRP A 313 15.79 -9.33 -13.19
CA TRP A 313 15.00 -9.61 -14.39
C TRP A 313 13.67 -8.85 -14.40
N LEU A 314 12.95 -8.80 -13.25
CA LEU A 314 11.68 -8.12 -13.12
C LEU A 314 11.80 -6.62 -13.40
N PHE A 315 12.90 -5.97 -12.97
CA PHE A 315 13.11 -4.53 -13.13
C PHE A 315 13.73 -4.13 -14.48
N THR A 316 13.96 -5.08 -15.42
CA THR A 316 14.27 -4.70 -16.80
C THR A 316 13.14 -3.83 -17.36
N ALA A 317 13.47 -2.86 -18.22
CA ALA A 317 12.47 -1.92 -18.73
C ALA A 317 11.24 -2.61 -19.35
N GLU A 318 11.44 -3.72 -20.08
CA GLU A 318 10.37 -4.50 -20.69
C GLU A 318 9.45 -5.14 -19.64
N ASN A 319 10.00 -5.92 -18.72
CA ASN A 319 9.22 -6.66 -17.72
C ASN A 319 8.56 -5.74 -16.71
N TYR A 320 9.29 -4.67 -16.34
CA TYR A 320 8.76 -3.73 -15.37
C TYR A 320 7.64 -2.85 -15.95
N THR A 321 7.71 -2.50 -17.23
CA THR A 321 6.57 -1.85 -17.92
C THR A 321 5.37 -2.80 -17.95
N GLU A 322 5.58 -4.07 -18.33
CA GLU A 322 4.51 -5.07 -18.41
C GLU A 322 3.80 -5.29 -17.05
N ILE A 323 4.53 -5.41 -15.94
CA ILE A 323 3.90 -5.55 -14.62
C ILE A 323 3.13 -4.28 -14.22
N CYS A 324 3.64 -3.09 -14.55
CA CYS A 324 2.94 -1.84 -14.29
C CYS A 324 1.62 -1.75 -15.09
N GLU A 325 1.62 -2.16 -16.36
CA GLU A 325 0.43 -2.21 -17.19
C GLU A 325 -0.63 -3.17 -16.65
N ILE A 326 -0.21 -4.41 -16.25
CA ILE A 326 -1.12 -5.44 -15.75
C ILE A 326 -1.69 -5.05 -14.37
N SER A 327 -0.83 -4.57 -13.47
CA SER A 327 -1.22 -4.31 -12.07
C SER A 327 -1.75 -2.90 -11.82
N GLY A 328 -1.63 -1.99 -12.80
CA GLY A 328 -1.95 -0.58 -12.59
C GLY A 328 -1.01 0.09 -11.59
N PHE A 329 0.28 -0.22 -11.64
CA PHE A 329 1.29 0.39 -10.79
C PHE A 329 1.82 1.68 -11.39
N LEU A 330 2.03 2.69 -10.56
CA LEU A 330 2.85 3.84 -10.92
C LEU A 330 4.33 3.43 -10.83
N PRO A 331 5.14 3.68 -11.88
CA PRO A 331 6.51 3.16 -11.94
C PRO A 331 7.45 3.91 -10.99
N VAL A 332 8.39 3.17 -10.39
CA VAL A 332 9.53 3.71 -9.64
C VAL A 332 10.78 3.87 -10.52
N VAL A 333 10.76 3.34 -11.73
CA VAL A 333 11.84 3.46 -12.72
C VAL A 333 11.58 4.66 -13.61
N GLN A 334 12.60 5.48 -13.79
CA GLN A 334 12.49 6.72 -14.57
C GLN A 334 12.30 6.45 -16.08
N GLY A 335 11.47 7.29 -16.70
CA GLY A 335 11.38 7.39 -18.16
C GLY A 335 10.64 6.25 -18.84
N LEU A 336 9.90 5.43 -18.10
CA LEU A 336 9.02 4.43 -18.68
C LEU A 336 7.73 5.06 -19.18
N ASP A 337 7.27 4.60 -20.34
CA ASP A 337 5.98 4.95 -20.92
C ASP A 337 5.04 3.73 -20.75
N VAL A 338 4.15 3.81 -19.78
CA VAL A 338 3.25 2.71 -19.39
C VAL A 338 1.88 2.98 -19.98
N ASP A 339 1.36 2.02 -20.77
CA ASP A 339 0.02 2.08 -21.35
C ASP A 339 -1.01 1.45 -20.41
N TYR A 340 -1.75 2.31 -19.71
CA TYR A 340 -2.83 1.86 -18.82
C TYR A 340 -4.18 1.65 -19.53
N GLY A 341 -4.21 1.69 -20.86
CA GLY A 341 -5.42 1.43 -21.65
C GLY A 341 -6.60 2.30 -21.22
N ALA A 342 -7.71 1.68 -20.83
CA ALA A 342 -8.92 2.41 -20.41
C ALA A 342 -8.73 3.24 -19.12
N ALA A 343 -7.71 2.95 -18.31
CA ALA A 343 -7.38 3.67 -17.08
C ALA A 343 -6.46 4.87 -17.32
N GLN A 344 -5.96 5.10 -18.54
CA GLN A 344 -4.94 6.11 -18.83
C GLN A 344 -5.29 7.48 -18.23
N ALA A 345 -6.52 7.93 -18.40
CA ALA A 345 -6.96 9.23 -17.87
C ALA A 345 -6.83 9.34 -16.33
N SER A 346 -7.01 8.24 -15.61
CA SER A 346 -6.82 8.21 -14.15
C SER A 346 -5.34 8.31 -13.78
N PHE A 347 -4.49 7.55 -14.45
CA PHE A 347 -3.05 7.57 -14.19
C PHE A 347 -2.39 8.89 -14.62
N ASP A 348 -2.88 9.54 -15.69
CA ASP A 348 -2.44 10.88 -16.06
C ASP A 348 -2.70 11.89 -14.93
N LEU A 349 -3.87 11.80 -14.24
CA LEU A 349 -4.17 12.65 -13.09
C LEU A 349 -3.28 12.34 -11.89
N TYR A 350 -2.96 11.07 -11.62
CA TYR A 350 -2.00 10.71 -10.56
C TYR A 350 -0.60 11.24 -10.86
N ASN A 351 -0.14 11.10 -12.10
CA ASN A 351 1.15 11.66 -12.52
C ASN A 351 1.18 13.19 -12.40
N GLU A 352 0.08 13.87 -12.72
CA GLU A 352 -0.08 15.31 -12.56
C GLU A 352 -0.04 15.71 -11.07
N GLU A 353 -0.70 14.95 -10.17
CA GLU A 353 -0.65 15.19 -8.73
C GLU A 353 0.75 14.99 -8.16
N ILE A 354 1.45 13.93 -8.57
CA ILE A 354 2.83 13.64 -8.14
C ILE A 354 3.76 14.76 -8.63
N ALA A 355 3.66 15.15 -9.90
CA ALA A 355 4.51 16.19 -10.48
C ALA A 355 4.26 17.59 -9.87
N ALA A 356 3.06 17.85 -9.39
CA ALA A 356 2.68 19.11 -8.77
C ALA A 356 2.92 19.14 -7.24
N SER A 357 3.15 17.99 -6.63
CA SER A 357 3.49 17.87 -5.20
C SER A 357 4.95 18.30 -4.97
N ASP A 358 5.20 18.89 -3.82
CA ASP A 358 6.57 19.06 -3.35
C ASP A 358 7.14 17.72 -2.81
N ASP A 359 8.45 17.73 -2.47
CA ASP A 359 9.17 16.53 -2.05
C ASP A 359 8.84 16.07 -0.62
N VAL A 360 7.85 16.67 0.07
CA VAL A 360 7.58 16.41 1.48
C VAL A 360 7.28 14.92 1.74
N SER A 361 6.48 14.29 0.89
CA SER A 361 6.11 12.88 1.08
C SER A 361 7.31 11.95 0.90
N SER A 362 8.07 12.09 -0.19
CA SER A 362 9.27 11.26 -0.44
C SER A 362 10.37 11.52 0.59
N ALA A 363 10.53 12.75 1.05
CA ALA A 363 11.48 13.09 2.10
C ALA A 363 11.11 12.45 3.45
N GLN A 364 9.81 12.41 3.80
CA GLN A 364 9.34 11.76 5.02
C GLN A 364 9.55 10.22 4.97
N GLU A 365 9.22 9.59 3.84
CA GLU A 365 9.43 8.15 3.66
C GLU A 365 10.93 7.79 3.74
N ARG A 366 11.80 8.54 3.07
CA ARG A 366 13.24 8.33 3.14
C ARG A 366 13.78 8.51 4.56
N THR A 367 13.35 9.57 5.27
CA THR A 367 13.76 9.81 6.66
C THR A 367 13.31 8.65 7.56
N ALA A 368 12.11 8.11 7.37
CA ALA A 368 11.63 6.97 8.13
C ALA A 368 12.51 5.72 7.91
N LEU A 369 12.89 5.43 6.67
CA LEU A 369 13.82 4.33 6.34
C LEU A 369 15.20 4.54 6.96
N GLU A 370 15.77 5.73 6.82
CA GLU A 370 17.08 6.10 7.41
C GLU A 370 17.07 5.91 8.93
N MET A 371 15.96 6.23 9.60
CA MET A 371 15.81 6.02 11.04
C MET A 371 15.76 4.53 11.40
N VAL A 372 15.06 3.70 10.62
CA VAL A 372 15.04 2.25 10.78
C VAL A 372 16.45 1.69 10.60
N TYR A 373 17.12 2.04 9.51
CA TYR A 373 18.49 1.56 9.21
C TYR A 373 19.52 2.03 10.22
N ALA A 374 19.32 3.20 10.82
CA ALA A 374 20.13 3.68 11.92
C ALA A 374 19.83 2.98 13.28
N GLY A 375 18.83 2.09 13.32
CA GLY A 375 18.40 1.47 14.58
C GLY A 375 17.79 2.48 15.57
N ARG A 376 17.26 3.59 15.07
CA ARG A 376 16.70 4.68 15.87
C ARG A 376 15.21 4.52 16.18
N THR A 377 14.54 3.54 15.58
CA THR A 377 13.15 3.23 15.82
C THR A 377 13.02 1.84 16.46
N ALA A 378 12.08 1.69 17.38
CA ALA A 378 11.81 0.40 18.01
C ALA A 378 11.15 -0.61 17.05
N GLY A 379 10.70 -0.14 15.88
CA GLY A 379 9.81 -0.92 15.01
C GLY A 379 8.43 -1.08 15.64
N GLY A 380 7.51 -1.66 14.93
CA GLY A 380 6.18 -1.94 15.46
C GLY A 380 5.08 -1.50 14.51
N ASP A 381 3.84 -1.96 14.80
CA ASP A 381 2.64 -1.62 14.01
C ASP A 381 1.92 -0.37 14.57
N ALA A 382 2.57 0.38 15.49
CA ALA A 382 1.97 1.57 16.07
C ALA A 382 1.80 2.67 15.01
N ASP A 383 0.56 3.08 14.79
CA ASP A 383 0.20 4.23 13.95
C ASP A 383 -0.52 5.27 14.80
N PRO A 384 0.23 6.07 15.60
CA PRO A 384 -0.38 7.00 16.55
C PRO A 384 -1.24 8.06 15.86
N LEU A 385 -0.95 8.42 14.60
CA LEU A 385 -1.78 9.36 13.86
C LEU A 385 -3.16 8.77 13.55
N LYS A 386 -3.23 7.51 13.10
CA LYS A 386 -4.49 6.80 12.87
C LYS A 386 -5.25 6.58 14.18
N ASP A 387 -4.56 6.12 15.22
CA ASP A 387 -5.18 5.81 16.52
C ASP A 387 -5.83 7.04 17.16
N GLU A 388 -5.15 8.18 17.12
CA GLU A 388 -5.70 9.43 17.66
C GLU A 388 -6.78 10.03 16.74
N ALA A 389 -6.68 9.82 15.41
CA ALA A 389 -7.72 10.25 14.48
C ALA A 389 -9.05 9.49 14.68
N VAL A 390 -9.00 8.21 15.05
CA VAL A 390 -10.20 7.43 15.44
C VAL A 390 -10.90 8.09 16.64
N LYS A 391 -10.14 8.48 17.66
CA LYS A 391 -10.69 9.17 18.85
C LYS A 391 -11.25 10.55 18.50
N LEU A 392 -10.59 11.30 17.58
CA LEU A 392 -11.11 12.56 17.06
C LEU A 392 -12.43 12.37 16.32
N ALA A 393 -12.50 11.39 15.39
CA ALA A 393 -13.70 11.08 14.64
C ALA A 393 -14.87 10.67 15.56
N ASN A 394 -14.57 10.00 16.68
CA ASN A 394 -15.55 9.61 17.69
C ASN A 394 -15.91 10.75 18.68
N GLY A 395 -15.20 11.88 18.63
CA GLY A 395 -15.43 13.01 19.55
C GLY A 395 -14.99 12.74 20.99
N GLU A 396 -14.08 11.81 21.20
CA GLU A 396 -13.56 11.44 22.54
C GLU A 396 -12.51 12.41 23.07
N GLN A 397 -11.91 13.20 22.18
CA GLN A 397 -10.88 14.18 22.51
C GLN A 397 -10.88 15.36 21.56
N ASP A 398 -10.18 16.42 21.93
CA ASP A 398 -9.90 17.56 21.06
C ASP A 398 -8.57 17.40 20.30
N VAL A 399 -8.36 18.23 19.27
CA VAL A 399 -7.16 18.18 18.42
C VAL A 399 -5.86 18.46 19.17
N PRO A 400 -5.79 19.45 20.09
CA PRO A 400 -4.59 19.64 20.89
C PRO A 400 -4.17 18.41 21.71
N THR A 401 -5.13 17.70 22.28
CA THR A 401 -4.91 16.45 23.02
C THR A 401 -4.39 15.34 22.08
N ALA A 402 -5.02 15.19 20.91
CA ALA A 402 -4.57 14.21 19.91
C ALA A 402 -3.13 14.46 19.46
N ILE A 403 -2.78 15.71 19.13
CA ILE A 403 -1.42 16.10 18.75
C ILE A 403 -0.42 15.77 19.86
N ALA A 404 -0.75 16.10 21.10
CA ALA A 404 0.14 15.81 22.24
C ALA A 404 0.36 14.30 22.41
N ASN A 405 -0.69 13.49 22.24
CA ASN A 405 -0.59 12.02 22.33
C ASN A 405 0.23 11.43 21.17
N ILE A 406 0.04 11.94 19.93
CA ILE A 406 0.82 11.51 18.76
C ILE A 406 2.30 11.79 19.01
N ILE A 407 2.66 13.01 19.41
CA ILE A 407 4.05 13.38 19.70
C ILE A 407 4.63 12.51 20.82
N ALA A 408 3.90 12.30 21.90
CA ALA A 408 4.37 11.46 23.00
C ALA A 408 4.64 10.01 22.53
N SER A 409 3.74 9.44 21.74
CA SER A 409 3.93 8.09 21.19
C SER A 409 5.10 8.01 20.21
N LEU A 410 5.29 9.01 19.35
CA LEU A 410 6.44 9.07 18.43
C LEU A 410 7.76 9.21 19.22
N ASP A 411 7.80 10.06 20.24
CA ASP A 411 8.97 10.27 21.11
C ASP A 411 9.33 9.02 21.93
N GLU A 412 8.34 8.21 22.33
CA GLU A 412 8.58 6.94 23.05
C GLU A 412 9.18 5.86 22.14
N ASN A 413 8.92 5.94 20.83
CA ASN A 413 9.35 4.93 19.86
C ASN A 413 10.67 5.26 19.17
N ILE A 414 11.33 6.36 19.55
CA ILE A 414 12.61 6.78 18.97
C ILE A 414 13.73 6.69 19.97
N THR A 415 14.91 6.29 19.46
CA THR A 415 16.18 6.32 20.20
C THR A 415 17.13 7.28 19.50
N CYS A 416 17.65 8.25 20.23
CA CYS A 416 18.65 9.18 19.73
C CYS A 416 19.95 9.00 20.53
N GLU A 417 20.93 8.40 19.87
CA GLU A 417 22.33 8.41 20.34
C GLU A 417 23.23 9.11 19.31
#